data_b38807e7de5144ed9894671f1ef8cad8
#
_entry.id   b38807e7de5144ed9894671f1ef8cad8
#
_cell.length_a   1.000
_cell.length_b   1.000
_cell.length_c   1.000
_cell.angle_alpha   90.00
_cell.angle_beta   90.00
_cell.angle_gamma   90.00
#
_symmetry.space_group_name_H-M   'P 1'
#
loop_
_entity.id
_entity.type
_entity.pdbx_description
1 polymer ?
#
loop_
_entity_poly.entity_id
_entity_poly.type
_entity_poly.pdbx_seq_one_letter_code
_entity_poly.pdbx_strand_id
1 'polypeptide(L)'
;MRPIPVAFHVWFIEVHTYGIGLAITFWFGLRYTERRLRNAGYEWQWVTGMFLWVIVAAIVGARIMSVAPNWSQYSAHPLQVFAVWQGGLSSFGGLILAVPVGIVSSRRRCPSLPTIRFLDLMAPVLMASWGIGRLLGPQLMVNGGGHPTTQWFGMYYAGEVGKRLPVPIFQSAMDLSIFATLLLIERWLRRQSPAVPPLLEGDGADADADADADSARERHALLPPAGIIIGAGMMLWGIERFLDERLWLTDPSHVAFILVQLAGVALTIAGLVVLVAKYPAYKKWRTDGPVEGGPFLGDPKPTTTPRPATPTTAPTATTPSTTLASGDPG
;
A
#
# COMPACT_ATOMS: atom_id res chain seq x y z
N MET A 1 17.60 -13.66 -25.84
CA MET A 1 18.14 -12.53 -25.03
C MET A 1 19.20 -13.08 -24.09
N ARG A 2 20.25 -12.32 -23.79
CA ARG A 2 21.28 -12.74 -22.82
C ARG A 2 20.71 -12.60 -21.38
N PRO A 3 21.21 -13.37 -20.39
CA PRO A 3 20.82 -13.19 -19.01
C PRO A 3 21.10 -11.74 -18.54
N ILE A 4 20.21 -11.19 -17.72
CA ILE A 4 20.43 -9.89 -17.10
C ILE A 4 21.52 -10.04 -16.04
N PRO A 5 22.51 -9.14 -15.95
CA PRO A 5 23.53 -9.21 -14.93
C PRO A 5 22.93 -9.19 -13.51
N VAL A 6 23.31 -10.16 -12.69
CA VAL A 6 22.82 -10.28 -11.30
C VAL A 6 23.47 -9.23 -10.42
N ALA A 7 24.77 -9.01 -10.62
CA ALA A 7 25.55 -8.05 -9.86
C ALA A 7 26.56 -7.32 -10.74
N PHE A 8 26.96 -6.13 -10.29
CA PHE A 8 28.06 -5.38 -10.87
C PHE A 8 28.87 -4.73 -9.74
N HIS A 9 30.13 -4.46 -9.99
CA HIS A 9 31.02 -3.87 -9.00
C HIS A 9 31.12 -2.38 -9.20
N VAL A 10 30.91 -1.64 -8.10
CA VAL A 10 31.22 -0.21 -8.03
C VAL A 10 32.37 -0.09 -7.03
N TRP A 11 33.59 0.00 -7.56
CA TRP A 11 34.83 0.00 -6.80
C TRP A 11 34.97 -1.32 -6.02
N PHE A 12 34.90 -1.29 -4.66
CA PHE A 12 34.98 -2.48 -3.79
C PHE A 12 33.61 -3.01 -3.35
N ILE A 13 32.52 -2.40 -3.79
CA ILE A 13 31.15 -2.77 -3.42
C ILE A 13 30.50 -3.57 -4.54
N GLU A 14 30.04 -4.77 -4.21
CA GLU A 14 29.20 -5.57 -5.09
C GLU A 14 27.75 -5.10 -4.97
N VAL A 15 27.22 -4.51 -6.04
CA VAL A 15 25.85 -4.00 -6.11
C VAL A 15 24.99 -5.01 -6.88
N HIS A 16 24.01 -5.57 -6.21
CA HIS A 16 23.06 -6.46 -6.84
C HIS A 16 21.98 -5.64 -7.57
N THR A 17 21.85 -5.86 -8.86
CA THR A 17 20.89 -5.15 -9.74
C THR A 17 19.46 -5.24 -9.20
N TYR A 18 19.06 -6.41 -8.71
CA TYR A 18 17.73 -6.58 -8.12
C TYR A 18 17.51 -5.79 -6.82
N GLY A 19 18.57 -5.47 -6.06
CA GLY A 19 18.49 -4.62 -4.87
C GLY A 19 18.05 -3.21 -5.21
N ILE A 20 18.60 -2.66 -6.30
CA ILE A 20 18.16 -1.36 -6.83
C ILE A 20 16.71 -1.42 -7.27
N GLY A 21 16.32 -2.48 -7.98
CA GLY A 21 14.95 -2.67 -8.43
C GLY A 21 13.95 -2.77 -7.28
N LEU A 22 14.31 -3.47 -6.21
CA LEU A 22 13.50 -3.53 -4.98
C LEU A 22 13.39 -2.16 -4.31
N ALA A 23 14.50 -1.41 -4.20
CA ALA A 23 14.49 -0.06 -3.63
C ALA A 23 13.55 0.87 -4.41
N ILE A 24 13.59 0.83 -5.75
CA ILE A 24 12.66 1.59 -6.61
C ILE A 24 11.22 1.16 -6.35
N THR A 25 10.95 -0.14 -6.26
CA THR A 25 9.61 -0.68 -6.02
C THR A 25 9.06 -0.22 -4.66
N PHE A 26 9.86 -0.28 -3.61
CA PHE A 26 9.47 0.20 -2.28
C PHE A 26 9.27 1.71 -2.26
N TRP A 27 10.15 2.48 -2.89
CA TRP A 27 10.00 3.93 -3.01
C TRP A 27 8.72 4.30 -3.76
N PHE A 28 8.42 3.62 -4.86
CA PHE A 28 7.15 3.80 -5.58
C PHE A 28 5.96 3.48 -4.68
N GLY A 29 5.96 2.33 -4.01
CA GLY A 29 4.89 1.91 -3.10
C GLY A 29 4.64 2.93 -1.98
N LEU A 30 5.72 3.43 -1.36
CA LEU A 30 5.65 4.48 -0.34
C LEU A 30 4.98 5.74 -0.89
N ARG A 31 5.53 6.31 -1.98
CA ARG A 31 5.03 7.57 -2.57
C ARG A 31 3.59 7.44 -3.08
N TYR A 32 3.26 6.29 -3.64
CA TYR A 32 1.91 6.06 -4.13
C TYR A 32 0.92 5.90 -2.98
N THR A 33 1.30 5.24 -1.88
CA THR A 33 0.49 5.15 -0.65
C THR A 33 0.22 6.54 -0.06
N GLU A 34 1.26 7.35 0.11
CA GLU A 34 1.13 8.73 0.60
C GLU A 34 0.15 9.54 -0.26
N ARG A 35 0.31 9.47 -1.59
CA ARG A 35 -0.57 10.15 -2.54
C ARG A 35 -2.02 9.68 -2.43
N ARG A 36 -2.25 8.38 -2.29
CA ARG A 36 -3.60 7.82 -2.18
C ARG A 36 -4.30 8.23 -0.90
N LEU A 37 -3.60 8.17 0.23
CA LEU A 37 -4.15 8.62 1.52
C LEU A 37 -4.48 10.11 1.50
N ARG A 38 -3.57 10.94 1.02
CA ARG A 38 -3.79 12.39 0.87
C ARG A 38 -4.98 12.69 -0.03
N ASN A 39 -5.09 12.02 -1.18
CA ASN A 39 -6.22 12.20 -2.09
C ASN A 39 -7.55 11.72 -1.51
N ALA A 40 -7.51 10.81 -0.54
CA ALA A 40 -8.67 10.34 0.20
C ALA A 40 -8.96 11.17 1.47
N GLY A 41 -8.19 12.23 1.74
CA GLY A 41 -8.38 13.12 2.87
C GLY A 41 -7.90 12.58 4.21
N TYR A 42 -7.03 11.57 4.22
CA TYR A 42 -6.45 11.01 5.45
C TYR A 42 -5.04 11.55 5.72
N GLU A 43 -4.66 11.56 6.98
CA GLU A 43 -3.27 11.82 7.38
C GLU A 43 -2.36 10.78 6.75
N TRP A 44 -1.19 11.21 6.27
CA TRP A 44 -0.26 10.36 5.51
C TRP A 44 1.16 10.37 6.06
N GLN A 45 1.51 11.31 6.96
CA GLN A 45 2.89 11.49 7.45
C GLN A 45 3.45 10.26 8.18
N TRP A 46 2.57 9.43 8.75
CA TRP A 46 2.91 8.20 9.43
C TRP A 46 3.33 7.06 8.50
N VAL A 47 3.07 7.17 7.19
CA VAL A 47 3.27 6.09 6.20
C VAL A 47 4.74 5.70 6.09
N THR A 48 5.66 6.66 6.10
CA THR A 48 7.11 6.37 6.05
C THR A 48 7.54 5.46 7.20
N GLY A 49 7.10 5.76 8.42
CA GLY A 49 7.38 4.89 9.58
C GLY A 49 6.72 3.52 9.48
N MET A 50 5.50 3.43 8.93
CA MET A 50 4.85 2.17 8.66
C MET A 50 5.64 1.32 7.66
N PHE A 51 6.08 1.92 6.54
CA PHE A 51 6.83 1.21 5.51
C PHE A 51 8.11 0.61 6.04
N LEU A 52 8.81 1.30 6.93
CA LEU A 52 10.02 0.77 7.57
C LEU A 52 9.72 -0.53 8.33
N TRP A 53 8.68 -0.54 9.15
CA TRP A 53 8.25 -1.74 9.88
C TRP A 53 7.72 -2.85 8.96
N VAL A 54 7.02 -2.47 7.89
CA VAL A 54 6.55 -3.41 6.85
C VAL A 54 7.72 -4.08 6.14
N ILE A 55 8.79 -3.34 5.80
CA ILE A 55 10.00 -3.90 5.19
C ILE A 55 10.68 -4.88 6.14
N VAL A 56 10.87 -4.50 7.40
CA VAL A 56 11.46 -5.39 8.41
C VAL A 56 10.63 -6.66 8.57
N ALA A 57 9.31 -6.52 8.71
CA ALA A 57 8.40 -7.65 8.81
C ALA A 57 8.42 -8.54 7.56
N ALA A 58 8.49 -7.94 6.37
CA ALA A 58 8.58 -8.68 5.11
C ALA A 58 9.87 -9.52 5.04
N ILE A 59 11.01 -8.96 5.43
CA ILE A 59 12.30 -9.68 5.43
C ILE A 59 12.26 -10.83 6.45
N VAL A 60 11.79 -10.56 7.66
CA VAL A 60 11.68 -11.59 8.73
C VAL A 60 10.73 -12.70 8.32
N GLY A 61 9.54 -12.36 7.82
CA GLY A 61 8.56 -13.34 7.36
C GLY A 61 9.04 -14.17 6.18
N ALA A 62 9.69 -13.52 5.20
CA ALA A 62 10.27 -14.19 4.05
C ALA A 62 11.36 -15.20 4.47
N ARG A 63 12.16 -14.84 5.47
CA ARG A 63 13.22 -15.72 5.99
C ARG A 63 12.65 -16.89 6.79
N ILE A 64 11.69 -16.64 7.68
CA ILE A 64 11.03 -17.70 8.46
C ILE A 64 10.42 -18.75 7.52
N MET A 65 9.66 -18.32 6.52
CA MET A 65 8.97 -19.21 5.59
C MET A 65 9.93 -19.96 4.65
N SER A 66 11.13 -19.45 4.44
CA SER A 66 12.18 -20.14 3.68
C SER A 66 12.97 -21.15 4.53
N VAL A 67 13.26 -20.80 5.78
CA VAL A 67 14.08 -21.62 6.68
C VAL A 67 13.27 -22.78 7.28
N ALA A 68 12.01 -22.55 7.66
CA ALA A 68 11.20 -23.53 8.36
C ALA A 68 11.07 -24.89 7.63
N PRO A 69 10.73 -24.95 6.33
CA PRO A 69 10.66 -26.21 5.60
C PRO A 69 12.03 -26.82 5.32
N ASN A 70 13.10 -26.03 5.37
CA ASN A 70 14.47 -26.45 5.06
C ASN A 70 15.35 -26.53 6.32
N TRP A 71 14.75 -26.70 7.51
CA TRP A 71 15.46 -26.66 8.78
C TRP A 71 16.68 -27.60 8.85
N SER A 72 16.61 -28.75 8.21
CA SER A 72 17.72 -29.72 8.15
C SER A 72 19.01 -29.13 7.57
N GLN A 73 18.90 -28.17 6.65
CA GLN A 73 20.07 -27.51 6.06
C GLN A 73 20.71 -26.48 7.00
N TYR A 74 19.92 -25.90 7.90
CA TYR A 74 20.34 -24.85 8.84
C TYR A 74 20.73 -25.40 10.22
N SER A 75 20.31 -26.63 10.56
CA SER A 75 20.54 -27.23 11.89
C SER A 75 22.01 -27.34 12.25
N ALA A 76 22.91 -27.59 11.28
CA ALA A 76 24.34 -27.66 11.50
C ALA A 76 25.02 -26.30 11.74
N HIS A 77 24.44 -25.22 11.18
CA HIS A 77 24.96 -23.86 11.27
C HIS A 77 23.83 -22.85 11.51
N PRO A 78 23.24 -22.79 12.74
CA PRO A 78 22.01 -21.99 12.98
C PRO A 78 22.17 -20.49 12.72
N LEU A 79 23.37 -19.94 12.80
CA LEU A 79 23.65 -18.53 12.50
C LEU A 79 23.38 -18.16 11.03
N GLN A 80 23.41 -19.15 10.12
CA GLN A 80 23.06 -18.92 8.71
C GLN A 80 21.59 -18.52 8.52
N VAL A 81 20.72 -18.75 9.50
CA VAL A 81 19.34 -18.24 9.49
C VAL A 81 19.29 -16.72 9.34
N PHE A 82 20.27 -16.00 9.86
CA PHE A 82 20.35 -14.53 9.78
C PHE A 82 21.01 -14.02 8.47
N ALA A 83 21.61 -14.90 7.70
CA ALA A 83 22.32 -14.53 6.46
C ALA A 83 21.34 -14.28 5.30
N VAL A 84 20.52 -13.23 5.40
CA VAL A 84 19.50 -12.83 4.40
C VAL A 84 20.12 -12.46 3.05
N TRP A 85 21.38 -12.03 3.03
CA TRP A 85 22.13 -11.66 1.82
C TRP A 85 22.53 -12.88 0.97
N GLN A 86 22.48 -14.09 1.50
CA GLN A 86 22.74 -15.33 0.76
C GLN A 86 21.50 -15.80 -0.06
N GLY A 87 20.40 -15.07 0.00
CA GLY A 87 19.14 -15.45 -0.64
C GLY A 87 18.29 -16.37 0.24
N GLY A 88 17.38 -17.14 -0.37
CA GLY A 88 16.42 -17.97 0.36
C GLY A 88 15.38 -17.11 1.09
N LEU A 89 14.64 -16.29 0.35
CA LEU A 89 13.55 -15.47 0.85
C LEU A 89 12.25 -15.85 0.13
N SER A 90 11.22 -16.21 0.91
CA SER A 90 9.90 -16.55 0.38
C SER A 90 9.01 -15.31 0.32
N SER A 91 8.55 -14.94 -0.87
CA SER A 91 7.64 -13.81 -1.06
C SER A 91 6.33 -13.97 -0.28
N PHE A 92 5.82 -15.19 -0.15
CA PHE A 92 4.60 -15.46 0.64
C PHE A 92 4.82 -15.21 2.13
N GLY A 93 5.95 -15.63 2.68
CA GLY A 93 6.30 -15.35 4.07
C GLY A 93 6.40 -13.86 4.34
N GLY A 94 7.00 -13.12 3.41
CA GLY A 94 7.04 -11.66 3.47
C GLY A 94 5.65 -11.03 3.55
N LEU A 95 4.72 -11.46 2.70
CA LEU A 95 3.35 -10.94 2.67
C LEU A 95 2.58 -11.27 3.95
N ILE A 96 2.71 -12.50 4.46
CA ILE A 96 2.02 -12.97 5.69
C ILE A 96 2.35 -12.11 6.90
N LEU A 97 3.59 -11.63 7.05
CA LEU A 97 3.95 -10.74 8.16
C LEU A 97 3.78 -9.25 7.83
N ALA A 98 4.04 -8.82 6.62
CA ALA A 98 3.96 -7.42 6.21
C ALA A 98 2.52 -6.87 6.30
N VAL A 99 1.51 -7.63 5.85
CA VAL A 99 0.11 -7.18 5.83
C VAL A 99 -0.43 -6.93 7.24
N PRO A 100 -0.30 -7.84 8.23
CA PRO A 100 -0.71 -7.57 9.60
C PRO A 100 0.00 -6.36 10.21
N VAL A 101 1.30 -6.20 9.97
CA VAL A 101 2.07 -5.04 10.47
C VAL A 101 1.55 -3.74 9.86
N GLY A 102 1.25 -3.72 8.57
CA GLY A 102 0.61 -2.57 7.91
C GLY A 102 -0.74 -2.23 8.53
N ILE A 103 -1.60 -3.23 8.76
CA ILE A 103 -2.92 -3.06 9.38
C ILE A 103 -2.79 -2.54 10.83
N VAL A 104 -1.92 -3.13 11.64
CA VAL A 104 -1.71 -2.68 13.02
C VAL A 104 -1.14 -1.27 13.05
N SER A 105 -0.22 -0.94 12.16
CA SER A 105 0.36 0.40 12.06
C SER A 105 -0.70 1.44 11.68
N SER A 106 -1.56 1.14 10.70
CA SER A 106 -2.63 2.05 10.29
C SER A 106 -3.63 2.28 11.43
N ARG A 107 -4.06 1.23 12.11
CA ARG A 107 -4.98 1.34 13.27
C ARG A 107 -4.43 2.18 14.42
N ARG A 108 -3.12 2.06 14.68
CA ARG A 108 -2.45 2.79 15.78
C ARG A 108 -2.15 4.24 15.41
N ARG A 109 -1.79 4.51 14.17
CA ARG A 109 -1.31 5.83 13.73
C ARG A 109 -2.41 6.71 13.15
N CYS A 110 -3.44 6.10 12.54
CA CYS A 110 -4.58 6.80 11.95
C CYS A 110 -5.88 6.09 12.36
N PRO A 111 -6.35 6.25 13.60
CA PRO A 111 -7.58 5.60 14.09
C PRO A 111 -8.85 6.01 13.33
N SER A 112 -8.84 7.17 12.67
CA SER A 112 -9.92 7.66 11.80
C SER A 112 -10.04 6.86 10.50
N LEU A 113 -9.01 6.10 10.11
CA LEU A 113 -9.00 5.31 8.89
C LEU A 113 -9.50 3.87 9.19
N PRO A 114 -10.73 3.50 8.76
CA PRO A 114 -11.22 2.14 8.93
C PRO A 114 -10.33 1.13 8.21
N THR A 115 -10.06 -0.02 8.82
CA THR A 115 -9.16 -1.04 8.25
C THR A 115 -9.57 -1.45 6.84
N ILE A 116 -10.87 -1.64 6.60
CA ILE A 116 -11.35 -2.05 5.27
C ILE A 116 -11.10 -0.94 4.23
N ARG A 117 -11.19 0.33 4.61
CA ARG A 117 -10.85 1.47 3.77
C ARG A 117 -9.34 1.52 3.51
N PHE A 118 -8.53 1.29 4.52
CA PHE A 118 -7.08 1.16 4.34
C PHE A 118 -6.73 0.08 3.32
N LEU A 119 -7.36 -1.09 3.42
CA LEU A 119 -7.15 -2.19 2.46
C LEU A 119 -7.59 -1.82 1.04
N ASP A 120 -8.71 -1.11 0.87
CA ASP A 120 -9.14 -0.57 -0.43
C ASP A 120 -8.10 0.37 -1.05
N LEU A 121 -7.54 1.27 -0.22
CA LEU A 121 -6.51 2.18 -0.68
C LEU A 121 -5.21 1.45 -1.02
N MET A 122 -4.91 0.36 -0.31
CA MET A 122 -3.69 -0.42 -0.52
C MET A 122 -3.78 -1.42 -1.69
N ALA A 123 -4.97 -1.90 -2.05
CA ALA A 123 -5.09 -2.92 -3.10
C ALA A 123 -4.45 -2.50 -4.45
N PRO A 124 -4.70 -1.30 -5.02
CA PRO A 124 -4.00 -0.87 -6.23
C PRO A 124 -2.50 -0.63 -6.01
N VAL A 125 -2.08 -0.20 -4.81
CA VAL A 125 -0.65 -0.02 -4.48
C VAL A 125 0.06 -1.36 -4.51
N LEU A 126 -0.54 -2.40 -3.91
CA LEU A 126 0.02 -3.75 -3.87
C LEU A 126 0.16 -4.32 -5.29
N MET A 127 -0.88 -4.21 -6.12
CA MET A 127 -0.85 -4.72 -7.49
C MET A 127 0.21 -4.00 -8.34
N ALA A 128 0.27 -2.67 -8.29
CA ALA A 128 1.30 -1.92 -9.01
C ALA A 128 2.71 -2.25 -8.52
N SER A 129 2.94 -2.27 -7.20
CA SER A 129 4.25 -2.60 -6.63
C SER A 129 4.65 -4.04 -6.93
N TRP A 130 3.69 -4.98 -6.91
CA TRP A 130 3.95 -6.38 -7.22
C TRP A 130 4.37 -6.54 -8.68
N GLY A 131 3.62 -5.96 -9.63
CA GLY A 131 3.97 -5.97 -11.05
C GLY A 131 5.32 -5.30 -11.35
N ILE A 132 5.61 -4.14 -10.76
CA ILE A 132 6.90 -3.47 -10.88
C ILE A 132 8.02 -4.36 -10.29
N GLY A 133 7.79 -4.95 -9.12
CA GLY A 133 8.74 -5.83 -8.45
C GLY A 133 9.07 -7.09 -9.26
N ARG A 134 8.15 -7.60 -10.06
CA ARG A 134 8.40 -8.71 -10.99
C ARG A 134 9.42 -8.34 -12.07
N LEU A 135 9.34 -7.12 -12.60
CA LEU A 135 10.26 -6.65 -13.65
C LEU A 135 11.62 -6.22 -13.09
N LEU A 136 11.64 -5.64 -11.90
CA LEU A 136 12.86 -5.08 -11.31
C LEU A 136 13.49 -5.98 -10.24
N GLY A 137 12.80 -7.03 -9.85
CA GLY A 137 13.24 -7.95 -8.80
C GLY A 137 14.09 -9.12 -9.31
N PRO A 138 14.52 -9.99 -8.38
CA PRO A 138 15.42 -11.10 -8.71
C PRO A 138 14.83 -12.13 -9.68
N GLN A 139 13.51 -12.26 -9.72
CA GLN A 139 12.84 -13.27 -10.54
C GLN A 139 13.05 -13.08 -12.05
N LEU A 140 13.22 -11.86 -12.54
CA LEU A 140 13.54 -11.60 -13.93
C LEU A 140 15.01 -11.95 -14.26
N MET A 141 15.87 -12.04 -13.26
CA MET A 141 17.32 -12.23 -13.42
C MET A 141 17.75 -13.67 -13.13
N VAL A 142 17.16 -14.30 -12.10
CA VAL A 142 17.56 -15.62 -11.60
C VAL A 142 16.31 -16.45 -11.29
N ASN A 143 16.29 -17.69 -11.79
CA ASN A 143 15.27 -18.70 -11.43
C ASN A 143 13.80 -18.28 -11.62
N GLY A 144 13.55 -17.36 -12.54
CA GLY A 144 12.18 -16.89 -12.86
C GLY A 144 11.63 -17.44 -14.16
N GLY A 145 12.37 -18.32 -14.84
CA GLY A 145 11.96 -18.95 -16.08
C GLY A 145 10.86 -19.99 -15.87
N GLY A 146 9.87 -19.98 -16.75
CA GLY A 146 8.84 -21.00 -16.81
C GLY A 146 9.28 -22.23 -17.62
N HIS A 147 8.33 -22.85 -18.32
CA HIS A 147 8.61 -23.99 -19.19
C HIS A 147 9.72 -23.70 -20.21
N PRO A 148 10.57 -24.70 -20.56
CA PRO A 148 11.50 -24.58 -21.67
C PRO A 148 10.77 -24.19 -22.96
N THR A 149 11.37 -23.30 -23.75
CA THR A 149 10.71 -22.80 -24.97
C THR A 149 11.72 -22.56 -26.11
N THR A 150 11.29 -22.77 -27.33
CA THR A 150 12.03 -22.40 -28.54
C THR A 150 11.57 -21.08 -29.14
N GLN A 151 10.55 -20.47 -28.55
CA GLN A 151 9.96 -19.24 -29.08
C GLN A 151 10.96 -18.08 -29.11
N TRP A 152 10.72 -17.13 -30.00
CA TRP A 152 11.61 -15.98 -30.21
C TRP A 152 11.69 -15.06 -28.97
N PHE A 153 10.62 -14.97 -28.17
CA PHE A 153 10.53 -14.17 -26.95
C PHE A 153 11.10 -14.88 -25.71
N GLY A 154 11.50 -16.16 -25.83
CA GLY A 154 12.14 -16.88 -24.73
C GLY A 154 13.42 -16.18 -24.25
N MET A 155 13.62 -16.18 -22.92
CA MET A 155 14.75 -15.56 -22.23
C MET A 155 15.69 -16.62 -21.65
N TYR A 156 16.98 -16.26 -21.52
CA TYR A 156 17.95 -17.03 -20.75
C TYR A 156 18.01 -16.47 -19.32
N TYR A 157 17.94 -17.33 -18.34
CA TYR A 157 18.05 -16.99 -16.93
C TYR A 157 19.37 -17.50 -16.36
N ALA A 158 19.94 -16.76 -15.42
CA ALA A 158 21.15 -17.19 -14.73
C ALA A 158 20.85 -18.46 -13.90
N GLY A 159 21.69 -19.50 -14.09
CA GLY A 159 21.50 -20.78 -13.42
C GLY A 159 20.55 -21.76 -14.11
N GLU A 160 19.91 -21.39 -15.22
CA GLU A 160 18.99 -22.26 -15.97
C GLU A 160 19.57 -22.64 -17.35
N VAL A 161 19.27 -23.86 -17.81
CA VAL A 161 19.70 -24.37 -19.10
C VAL A 161 18.67 -24.05 -20.19
N GLY A 162 19.12 -23.42 -21.26
CA GLY A 162 18.30 -23.13 -22.45
C GLY A 162 17.41 -21.88 -22.26
N LYS A 163 16.56 -21.67 -23.27
CA LYS A 163 15.54 -20.60 -23.24
C LYS A 163 14.32 -21.05 -22.47
N ARG A 164 13.78 -20.14 -21.66
CA ARG A 164 12.57 -20.36 -20.89
C ARG A 164 11.53 -19.29 -21.14
N LEU A 165 10.27 -19.58 -20.86
CA LEU A 165 9.20 -18.58 -20.90
C LEU A 165 9.51 -17.46 -19.89
N PRO A 166 9.36 -16.17 -20.28
CA PRO A 166 9.62 -15.05 -19.41
C PRO A 166 8.45 -14.79 -18.45
N VAL A 167 8.20 -15.74 -17.52
CA VAL A 167 7.06 -15.71 -16.60
C VAL A 167 6.98 -14.41 -15.80
N PRO A 168 8.07 -13.82 -15.27
CA PRO A 168 7.98 -12.55 -14.57
C PRO A 168 7.41 -11.41 -15.41
N ILE A 169 7.65 -11.41 -16.74
CA ILE A 169 7.06 -10.41 -17.64
C ILE A 169 5.56 -10.63 -17.79
N PHE A 170 5.12 -11.89 -17.95
CA PHE A 170 3.70 -12.21 -18.07
C PHE A 170 2.95 -11.89 -16.77
N GLN A 171 3.50 -12.29 -15.62
CA GLN A 171 2.95 -11.97 -14.32
C GLN A 171 2.88 -10.46 -14.08
N SER A 172 3.94 -9.72 -14.44
CA SER A 172 3.90 -8.26 -14.32
C SER A 172 2.79 -7.65 -15.19
N ALA A 173 2.62 -8.13 -16.41
CA ALA A 173 1.55 -7.64 -17.28
C ALA A 173 0.16 -7.93 -16.71
N MET A 174 -0.04 -9.09 -16.08
CA MET A 174 -1.29 -9.45 -15.40
C MET A 174 -1.51 -8.60 -14.15
N ASP A 175 -0.54 -8.47 -13.26
CA ASP A 175 -0.60 -7.61 -12.07
C ASP A 175 -0.91 -6.15 -12.43
N LEU A 176 -0.23 -5.59 -13.44
CA LEU A 176 -0.49 -4.22 -13.91
C LEU A 176 -1.84 -4.08 -14.61
N SER A 177 -2.35 -5.14 -15.23
CA SER A 177 -3.71 -5.17 -15.78
C SER A 177 -4.77 -5.17 -14.67
N ILE A 178 -4.54 -5.92 -13.58
CA ILE A 178 -5.36 -5.88 -12.38
C ILE A 178 -5.31 -4.49 -11.77
N PHE A 179 -4.13 -3.89 -11.61
CA PHE A 179 -3.97 -2.52 -11.15
C PHE A 179 -4.80 -1.54 -11.96
N ALA A 180 -4.67 -1.57 -13.30
CA ALA A 180 -5.45 -0.72 -14.19
C ALA A 180 -6.96 -0.96 -14.04
N THR A 181 -7.38 -2.21 -13.93
CA THR A 181 -8.78 -2.58 -13.71
C THR A 181 -9.32 -2.02 -12.40
N LEU A 182 -8.56 -2.10 -11.31
CA LEU A 182 -8.96 -1.52 -10.02
C LEU A 182 -9.12 0.00 -10.11
N LEU A 183 -8.21 0.69 -10.81
CA LEU A 183 -8.35 2.13 -11.05
C LEU A 183 -9.56 2.49 -11.92
N LEU A 184 -9.87 1.67 -12.92
CA LEU A 184 -11.06 1.85 -13.75
C LEU A 184 -12.34 1.64 -12.92
N ILE A 185 -12.38 0.63 -12.05
CA ILE A 185 -13.48 0.40 -11.10
C ILE A 185 -13.64 1.61 -10.18
N GLU A 186 -12.54 2.12 -9.58
CA GLU A 186 -12.58 3.32 -8.75
C GLU A 186 -13.13 4.53 -9.52
N ARG A 187 -12.64 4.75 -10.74
CA ARG A 187 -13.09 5.86 -11.58
C ARG A 187 -14.56 5.72 -11.94
N TRP A 188 -15.01 4.53 -12.26
CA TRP A 188 -16.40 4.25 -12.57
C TRP A 188 -17.30 4.47 -11.34
N LEU A 189 -16.90 3.99 -10.16
CA LEU A 189 -17.62 4.21 -8.92
C LEU A 189 -17.72 5.70 -8.57
N ARG A 190 -16.62 6.46 -8.69
CA ARG A 190 -16.63 7.92 -8.45
C ARG A 190 -17.58 8.67 -9.39
N ARG A 191 -17.72 8.23 -10.64
CA ARG A 191 -18.67 8.84 -11.59
C ARG A 191 -20.14 8.58 -11.24
N GLN A 192 -20.40 7.56 -10.43
CA GLN A 192 -21.74 7.24 -9.95
C GLN A 192 -22.05 7.86 -8.58
N SER A 193 -21.08 8.55 -7.98
CA SER A 193 -21.30 9.27 -6.72
C SER A 193 -22.37 10.33 -6.96
N PRO A 194 -23.45 10.35 -6.14
CA PRO A 194 -24.41 11.42 -6.17
C PRO A 194 -23.71 12.75 -5.93
N ALA A 195 -24.21 13.82 -6.55
CA ALA A 195 -23.69 15.16 -6.27
C ALA A 195 -23.83 15.46 -4.78
N VAL A 196 -22.71 15.78 -4.14
CA VAL A 196 -22.72 16.26 -2.74
C VAL A 196 -23.35 17.65 -2.78
N PRO A 197 -24.42 17.93 -2.03
CA PRO A 197 -24.94 19.30 -1.91
C PRO A 197 -23.79 20.20 -1.42
N PRO A 198 -23.65 21.43 -1.95
CA PRO A 198 -22.70 22.38 -1.40
C PRO A 198 -22.99 22.53 0.08
N LEU A 199 -21.97 22.35 0.90
CA LEU A 199 -22.08 22.62 2.34
C LEU A 199 -22.50 24.07 2.50
N LEU A 200 -23.59 24.31 3.23
CA LEU A 200 -24.01 25.66 3.56
C LEU A 200 -22.81 26.36 4.23
N GLU A 201 -22.38 27.48 3.66
CA GLU A 201 -21.31 28.31 4.22
C GLU A 201 -21.68 28.61 5.67
N GLY A 202 -20.94 28.01 6.61
CA GLY A 202 -21.09 28.33 8.03
C GLY A 202 -20.53 29.72 8.28
N ASP A 203 -21.35 30.58 8.82
CA ASP A 203 -20.96 31.89 9.38
C ASP A 203 -19.95 31.67 10.51
N GLY A 204 -18.65 31.62 10.21
CA GLY A 204 -17.66 31.35 11.25
C GLY A 204 -16.24 31.82 10.94
N ALA A 205 -15.67 32.48 11.88
CA ALA A 205 -14.47 33.31 11.86
C ALA A 205 -13.09 32.58 11.75
N ASP A 206 -12.99 31.33 11.33
CA ASP A 206 -11.72 30.61 11.10
C ASP A 206 -11.68 30.01 9.69
N ALA A 207 -11.83 30.84 8.66
CA ALA A 207 -12.07 30.45 7.29
C ALA A 207 -10.99 29.50 6.67
N ASP A 208 -9.74 29.58 7.08
CA ASP A 208 -8.65 28.78 6.48
C ASP A 208 -8.55 27.35 7.05
N ALA A 209 -8.78 27.17 8.35
CA ALA A 209 -8.78 25.84 8.99
C ALA A 209 -10.05 25.05 8.65
N ASP A 210 -11.18 25.74 8.53
CA ASP A 210 -12.46 25.16 8.15
C ASP A 210 -12.47 24.78 6.66
N ALA A 211 -11.86 25.55 5.77
CA ALA A 211 -11.75 25.22 4.34
C ALA A 211 -10.97 23.93 4.08
N ASP A 212 -9.92 23.65 4.83
CA ASP A 212 -9.17 22.39 4.74
C ASP A 212 -9.97 21.20 5.27
N ALA A 213 -10.69 21.38 6.36
CA ALA A 213 -11.58 20.36 6.93
C ALA A 213 -12.76 20.04 6.00
N ASP A 214 -13.38 21.06 5.41
CA ASP A 214 -14.50 20.90 4.47
C ASP A 214 -14.05 20.25 3.17
N SER A 215 -12.89 20.62 2.63
CA SER A 215 -12.31 19.96 1.46
C SER A 215 -11.95 18.49 1.73
N ALA A 216 -11.58 18.14 2.96
CA ALA A 216 -11.37 16.76 3.38
C ALA A 216 -12.69 15.99 3.48
N ARG A 217 -13.74 16.61 4.03
CA ARG A 217 -15.10 16.04 4.11
C ARG A 217 -15.68 15.77 2.73
N GLU A 218 -15.55 16.71 1.80
CA GLU A 218 -15.96 16.50 0.42
C GLU A 218 -15.22 15.34 -0.25
N ARG A 219 -13.91 15.25 -0.05
CA ARG A 219 -13.11 14.12 -0.58
C ARG A 219 -13.56 12.78 0.01
N HIS A 220 -13.89 12.73 1.31
CA HIS A 220 -14.40 11.52 1.95
C HIS A 220 -15.78 11.13 1.43
N ALA A 221 -16.67 12.10 1.24
CA ALA A 221 -18.03 11.88 0.72
C ALA A 221 -18.05 11.29 -0.70
N LEU A 222 -17.05 11.61 -1.52
CA LEU A 222 -16.90 11.08 -2.88
C LEU A 222 -16.33 9.65 -2.94
N LEU A 223 -15.89 9.09 -1.82
CA LEU A 223 -15.34 7.73 -1.80
C LEU A 223 -16.47 6.69 -1.86
N PRO A 224 -16.34 5.66 -2.71
CA PRO A 224 -17.29 4.56 -2.74
C PRO A 224 -17.28 3.78 -1.42
N PRO A 225 -18.30 2.96 -1.13
CA PRO A 225 -18.32 2.09 0.05
C PRO A 225 -17.06 1.25 0.17
N ALA A 226 -16.50 1.20 1.38
CA ALA A 226 -15.27 0.48 1.63
C ALA A 226 -15.46 -1.05 1.49
N GLY A 227 -14.50 -1.72 0.88
CA GLY A 227 -14.46 -3.16 0.66
C GLY A 227 -14.62 -3.58 -0.79
N ILE A 228 -15.06 -2.70 -1.69
CA ILE A 228 -15.28 -3.05 -3.09
C ILE A 228 -13.94 -3.25 -3.82
N ILE A 229 -13.00 -2.35 -3.63
CA ILE A 229 -11.72 -2.37 -4.34
C ILE A 229 -10.84 -3.53 -3.85
N ILE A 230 -10.77 -3.75 -2.53
CA ILE A 230 -10.03 -4.90 -1.99
C ILE A 230 -10.70 -6.22 -2.38
N GLY A 231 -12.04 -6.30 -2.36
CA GLY A 231 -12.77 -7.50 -2.80
C GLY A 231 -12.48 -7.83 -4.27
N ALA A 232 -12.54 -6.83 -5.16
CA ALA A 232 -12.18 -7.00 -6.56
C ALA A 232 -10.70 -7.38 -6.74
N GLY A 233 -9.81 -6.74 -6.00
CA GLY A 233 -8.37 -7.04 -6.02
C GLY A 233 -8.07 -8.47 -5.60
N MET A 234 -8.65 -8.93 -4.49
CA MET A 234 -8.51 -10.32 -4.02
C MET A 234 -9.03 -11.32 -5.04
N MET A 235 -10.19 -11.07 -5.61
CA MET A 235 -10.81 -11.95 -6.62
C MET A 235 -9.92 -12.05 -7.86
N LEU A 236 -9.52 -10.94 -8.43
CA LEU A 236 -8.72 -10.91 -9.66
C LEU A 236 -7.33 -11.50 -9.45
N TRP A 237 -6.68 -11.16 -8.34
CA TRP A 237 -5.35 -11.71 -8.03
C TRP A 237 -5.39 -13.20 -7.69
N GLY A 238 -6.46 -13.68 -7.06
CA GLY A 238 -6.66 -15.11 -6.83
C GLY A 238 -6.81 -15.89 -8.14
N ILE A 239 -7.55 -15.35 -9.12
CA ILE A 239 -7.68 -15.93 -10.47
C ILE A 239 -6.32 -15.94 -11.16
N GLU A 240 -5.58 -14.83 -11.13
CA GLU A 240 -4.24 -14.73 -11.71
C GLU A 240 -3.31 -15.79 -11.12
N ARG A 241 -3.24 -15.91 -9.79
CA ARG A 241 -2.39 -16.91 -9.12
C ARG A 241 -2.74 -18.34 -9.50
N PHE A 242 -4.02 -18.65 -9.68
CA PHE A 242 -4.45 -19.96 -10.17
C PHE A 242 -3.98 -20.23 -11.61
N LEU A 243 -4.08 -19.21 -12.48
CA LEU A 243 -3.68 -19.33 -13.89
C LEU A 243 -2.17 -19.43 -14.07
N ASP A 244 -1.40 -18.68 -13.29
CA ASP A 244 0.07 -18.69 -13.35
C ASP A 244 0.65 -20.07 -13.17
N GLU A 245 0.23 -20.78 -12.13
CA GLU A 245 0.69 -22.13 -11.83
C GLU A 245 0.34 -23.11 -12.96
N ARG A 246 -0.80 -22.89 -13.61
CA ARG A 246 -1.32 -23.76 -14.65
C ARG A 246 -0.67 -23.55 -16.02
N LEU A 247 -0.37 -22.29 -16.35
CA LEU A 247 -0.01 -21.90 -17.71
C LEU A 247 1.50 -21.74 -17.92
N TRP A 248 2.21 -21.31 -16.88
CA TRP A 248 3.57 -20.79 -17.09
C TRP A 248 4.65 -21.51 -16.29
N LEU A 249 4.34 -22.00 -15.09
CA LEU A 249 5.36 -22.52 -14.19
C LEU A 249 5.60 -24.02 -14.43
N THR A 250 6.86 -24.40 -14.39
CA THR A 250 7.27 -25.81 -14.34
C THR A 250 6.96 -26.33 -12.95
N ASP A 251 6.33 -27.49 -12.85
CA ASP A 251 5.95 -28.14 -11.61
C ASP A 251 7.16 -28.34 -10.66
N PRO A 252 7.30 -27.52 -9.60
CA PRO A 252 8.41 -27.64 -8.68
C PRO A 252 8.24 -28.76 -7.65
N SER A 253 7.03 -29.04 -7.24
CA SER A 253 6.58 -30.19 -6.46
C SER A 253 5.05 -30.25 -6.49
N HIS A 254 4.51 -31.46 -6.58
CA HIS A 254 3.06 -31.63 -6.69
C HIS A 254 2.29 -30.96 -5.54
N VAL A 255 2.83 -31.01 -4.33
CA VAL A 255 2.20 -30.43 -3.13
C VAL A 255 2.23 -28.90 -3.16
N ALA A 256 3.35 -28.27 -3.52
CA ALA A 256 3.46 -26.81 -3.59
C ALA A 256 2.51 -26.24 -4.63
N PHE A 257 2.42 -26.87 -5.79
CA PHE A 257 1.50 -26.51 -6.87
C PHE A 257 0.03 -26.50 -6.40
N ILE A 258 -0.40 -27.60 -5.73
CA ILE A 258 -1.77 -27.71 -5.20
C ILE A 258 -2.04 -26.62 -4.15
N LEU A 259 -1.10 -26.38 -3.23
CA LEU A 259 -1.28 -25.38 -2.17
C LEU A 259 -1.43 -23.97 -2.73
N VAL A 260 -0.64 -23.60 -3.75
CA VAL A 260 -0.76 -22.28 -4.38
C VAL A 260 -2.07 -22.12 -5.14
N GLN A 261 -2.50 -23.17 -5.86
CA GLN A 261 -3.80 -23.16 -6.52
C GLN A 261 -4.97 -23.05 -5.54
N LEU A 262 -4.94 -23.83 -4.45
CA LEU A 262 -5.96 -23.74 -3.41
C LEU A 262 -5.99 -22.36 -2.75
N ALA A 263 -4.83 -21.76 -2.50
CA ALA A 263 -4.73 -20.39 -1.99
C ALA A 263 -5.33 -19.37 -2.97
N GLY A 264 -5.08 -19.52 -4.28
CA GLY A 264 -5.68 -18.69 -5.33
C GLY A 264 -7.21 -18.81 -5.35
N VAL A 265 -7.73 -20.03 -5.30
CA VAL A 265 -9.19 -20.28 -5.23
C VAL A 265 -9.78 -19.68 -3.95
N ALA A 266 -9.16 -19.90 -2.79
CA ALA A 266 -9.61 -19.35 -1.52
C ALA A 266 -9.65 -17.83 -1.53
N LEU A 267 -8.62 -17.19 -2.11
CA LEU A 267 -8.56 -15.74 -2.25
C LEU A 267 -9.65 -15.22 -3.20
N THR A 268 -9.90 -15.91 -4.31
CA THR A 268 -10.99 -15.58 -5.24
C THR A 268 -12.34 -15.62 -4.55
N ILE A 269 -12.61 -16.70 -3.81
CA ILE A 269 -13.86 -16.87 -3.05
C ILE A 269 -13.99 -15.79 -1.97
N ALA A 270 -12.92 -15.50 -1.23
CA ALA A 270 -12.92 -14.47 -0.21
C ALA A 270 -13.22 -13.09 -0.80
N GLY A 271 -12.61 -12.75 -1.95
CA GLY A 271 -12.90 -11.52 -2.69
C GLY A 271 -14.36 -11.42 -3.12
N LEU A 272 -14.91 -12.51 -3.67
CA LEU A 272 -16.32 -12.58 -4.06
C LEU A 272 -17.26 -12.41 -2.87
N VAL A 273 -16.97 -13.07 -1.74
CA VAL A 273 -17.74 -12.92 -0.49
C VAL A 273 -17.75 -11.48 -0.02
N VAL A 274 -16.60 -10.81 -0.05
CA VAL A 274 -16.51 -9.39 0.31
C VAL A 274 -17.36 -8.54 -0.63
N LEU A 275 -17.30 -8.76 -1.93
CA LEU A 275 -18.11 -8.02 -2.92
C LEU A 275 -19.62 -8.22 -2.69
N VAL A 276 -20.07 -9.47 -2.49
CA VAL A 276 -21.46 -9.78 -2.21
C VAL A 276 -21.92 -9.13 -0.91
N ALA A 277 -21.11 -9.21 0.16
CA ALA A 277 -21.41 -8.58 1.44
C ALA A 277 -21.47 -7.05 1.38
N LYS A 278 -20.73 -6.43 0.45
CA LYS A 278 -20.71 -4.96 0.28
C LYS A 278 -21.74 -4.46 -0.75
N TYR A 279 -22.36 -5.35 -1.51
CA TYR A 279 -23.35 -4.98 -2.51
C TYR A 279 -24.54 -4.18 -1.96
N PRO A 280 -25.16 -4.55 -0.80
CA PRO A 280 -26.23 -3.73 -0.23
C PRO A 280 -25.80 -2.31 0.13
N ALA A 281 -24.60 -2.17 0.70
CA ALA A 281 -24.02 -0.86 1.02
C ALA A 281 -23.77 -0.02 -0.24
N TYR A 282 -23.29 -0.65 -1.32
CA TYR A 282 -23.13 0.00 -2.63
C TYR A 282 -24.47 0.45 -3.21
N LYS A 283 -25.49 -0.41 -3.17
CA LYS A 283 -26.82 -0.07 -3.66
C LYS A 283 -27.40 1.16 -2.91
N LYS A 284 -27.30 1.14 -1.57
CA LYS A 284 -27.75 2.25 -0.73
C LYS A 284 -26.98 3.54 -1.04
N TRP A 285 -25.66 3.48 -1.11
CA TRP A 285 -24.81 4.62 -1.45
C TRP A 285 -25.17 5.24 -2.82
N ARG A 286 -25.50 4.39 -3.79
CA ARG A 286 -25.90 4.84 -5.13
C ARG A 286 -27.26 5.55 -5.15
N THR A 287 -28.22 5.14 -4.31
CA THR A 287 -29.57 5.72 -4.28
C THR A 287 -29.68 6.92 -3.35
N ASP A 288 -29.09 6.82 -2.16
CA ASP A 288 -29.32 7.77 -1.06
C ASP A 288 -28.16 8.78 -0.91
N GLY A 289 -27.07 8.54 -1.64
CA GLY A 289 -25.85 9.35 -1.49
C GLY A 289 -25.04 8.97 -0.24
N PRO A 290 -23.98 9.73 0.05
CA PRO A 290 -23.21 9.56 1.28
C PRO A 290 -24.09 9.88 2.48
N VAL A 291 -24.16 8.94 3.43
CA VAL A 291 -24.95 9.11 4.65
C VAL A 291 -24.13 9.93 5.63
N GLU A 292 -24.60 11.13 6.00
CA GLU A 292 -24.02 11.91 7.10
C GLU A 292 -23.94 11.03 8.37
N GLY A 293 -22.74 10.94 8.98
CA GLY A 293 -22.52 10.15 10.20
C GLY A 293 -22.51 8.64 10.02
N GLY A 294 -22.54 8.12 8.78
CA GLY A 294 -22.41 6.69 8.52
C GLY A 294 -20.96 6.19 8.73
N PRO A 295 -20.75 4.86 8.80
CA PRO A 295 -19.39 4.27 8.93
C PRO A 295 -18.46 4.58 7.75
N PHE A 296 -18.95 5.31 6.76
CA PHE A 296 -18.21 5.79 5.60
C PHE A 296 -17.63 7.20 5.78
N LEU A 297 -18.26 8.00 6.63
CA LEU A 297 -17.78 9.25 7.16
C LEU A 297 -17.33 8.93 8.60
N GLY A 298 -16.16 8.37 8.79
CA GLY A 298 -15.51 8.43 10.08
C GLY A 298 -15.33 9.91 10.38
N ASP A 299 -16.14 10.46 11.30
CA ASP A 299 -15.89 11.80 11.81
C ASP A 299 -14.41 11.86 12.16
N PRO A 300 -13.61 12.75 11.55
CA PRO A 300 -12.33 13.04 12.11
C PRO A 300 -12.65 13.57 13.50
N LYS A 301 -12.40 12.78 14.55
CA LYS A 301 -12.37 13.32 15.90
C LYS A 301 -11.52 14.57 15.78
N PRO A 302 -12.08 15.76 16.12
CA PRO A 302 -11.28 16.97 16.12
C PRO A 302 -10.04 16.63 16.94
N THR A 303 -8.88 16.71 16.33
CA THR A 303 -7.63 16.65 17.05
C THR A 303 -7.64 17.88 17.94
N THR A 304 -8.17 17.71 19.14
CA THR A 304 -7.97 18.66 20.22
C THR A 304 -6.49 18.56 20.61
N THR A 305 -5.63 19.05 19.76
CA THR A 305 -4.36 19.57 20.22
C THR A 305 -4.75 20.80 21.04
N PRO A 306 -4.48 20.82 22.35
CA PRO A 306 -4.75 22.02 23.14
C PRO A 306 -3.93 23.13 22.47
N ARG A 307 -4.64 24.10 21.88
CA ARG A 307 -4.02 25.33 21.39
C ARG A 307 -3.19 25.89 22.56
N PRO A 308 -1.90 26.16 22.41
CA PRO A 308 -1.16 26.88 23.46
C PRO A 308 -1.94 28.15 23.74
N ALA A 309 -2.34 28.33 25.01
CA ALA A 309 -3.04 29.51 25.44
C ALA A 309 -2.29 30.76 24.94
N THR A 310 -2.93 31.54 24.11
CA THR A 310 -2.42 32.85 23.71
C THR A 310 -2.15 33.63 24.98
N PRO A 311 -0.94 34.15 25.21
CA PRO A 311 -0.71 34.93 26.41
C PRO A 311 -1.65 36.13 26.39
N THR A 312 -2.55 36.16 27.36
CA THR A 312 -3.45 37.29 27.63
C THR A 312 -2.56 38.49 27.83
N THR A 313 -2.56 39.39 26.87
CA THR A 313 -1.94 40.73 27.03
C THR A 313 -2.65 41.42 28.21
N ALA A 314 -1.90 41.56 29.27
CA ALA A 314 -2.34 42.35 30.41
C ALA A 314 -2.73 43.77 29.96
N PRO A 315 -3.80 44.37 30.49
CA PRO A 315 -4.21 45.71 30.15
C PRO A 315 -3.11 46.69 30.57
N THR A 316 -2.68 47.49 29.60
CA THR A 316 -1.69 48.59 29.80
C THR A 316 -2.22 49.53 30.84
N ALA A 317 -1.52 49.63 31.98
CA ALA A 317 -1.80 50.62 33.01
C ALA A 317 -1.64 52.01 32.43
N THR A 318 -2.73 52.77 32.44
CA THR A 318 -2.73 54.21 32.14
C THR A 318 -1.98 54.95 33.26
N THR A 319 -0.86 55.55 32.88
CA THR A 319 -0.09 56.50 33.71
C THR A 319 -0.89 57.79 33.85
N PRO A 320 -1.11 58.35 35.06
CA PRO A 320 -1.73 59.66 35.20
C PRO A 320 -0.70 60.77 34.81
N SER A 321 -1.16 61.63 33.95
CA SER A 321 -0.43 62.85 33.57
C SER A 321 -0.38 63.81 34.73
N THR A 322 0.82 64.06 35.28
CA THR A 322 1.08 65.12 36.25
C THR A 322 1.28 66.45 35.49
N THR A 323 0.31 67.31 35.64
CA THR A 323 0.40 68.72 35.22
C THR A 323 1.40 69.47 36.12
N LEU A 324 2.49 69.91 35.61
CA LEU A 324 3.38 70.88 36.27
C LEU A 324 2.96 72.26 35.81
N ALA A 325 2.52 73.03 36.80
CA ALA A 325 2.26 74.46 36.66
C ALA A 325 3.53 75.27 36.48
N SER A 326 3.47 76.20 35.56
CA SER A 326 4.46 77.25 35.33
C SER A 326 4.53 78.22 36.51
N GLY A 327 5.69 78.53 36.96
CA GLY A 327 5.99 79.63 37.82
C GLY A 327 7.29 80.30 37.33
N ASP A 328 7.10 81.36 36.69
CA ASP A 328 8.08 82.43 36.53
C ASP A 328 8.08 83.29 37.88
N PRO A 329 9.01 84.08 38.25
CA PRO A 329 10.09 84.76 37.54
C PRO A 329 11.37 84.98 38.37
N GLY A 330 12.35 85.57 37.72
CA GLY A 330 13.44 86.25 38.40
C GLY A 330 14.75 86.29 37.57
#